data_e7dc06c96f47f5fc3e8c465222107a81
#
_entry.id   e7dc06c96f47f5fc3e8c465222107a81
#
_cell.length_a   1.000
_cell.length_b   1.000
_cell.length_c   1.000
_cell.angle_alpha   90.00
_cell.angle_beta   90.00
_cell.angle_gamma   90.00
#
_symmetry.space_group_name_H-M   'P 1'
#
loop_
_entity.id
_entity.type
_entity.pdbx_description
1 polymer ?
#
loop_
_entity_poly.entity_id
_entity_poly.type
_entity_poly.pdbx_seq_one_letter_code
_entity_poly.pdbx_strand_id
1 'polypeptide(L)'
;MNNIELKPACVFEQFAKVNKIPRPSKHEEKMIEFLKEFGESRNLETVVDKTGNVIIRKPATKGFENRETIILQSHMDMVCEKLVDVDIDFTKDPIETYVDGEWLKAKGTTLGADDGIGCAIEMAILDSDDIEHGPIECVFTRDEETGLTGAIGMEPDFMTGSMLVNLDSEDEGEIFISCAGGQNTTATFKFDREKAPEGYFFMNASIKGLVGGHSGDDINKKRANCVKLLTRFLFMQQEKTDLRLAKFNAGRMHNAIPRDGQVVFAVPSSEKENVKADWNIFATNVEEEFHVTEPDMKFVLESSNPEKVIKKDKSEKFILAMQAVSNGVLAMCQDKTLEWMVETSNNVASVNTSDNEIVVVTSQRSNVMSNLQNMTNTIKAAFLLGGAEVVVNDGYPAWKMNPNSKLTDIVVETYKKLFNKEPKVIGIHAGLECGLFSEKYPYLDMVSFGPTLRGVHSPDERLLIPTVQIVWNHLLEILKSVPKK
;
A
#
# COMPACT_ATOMS: atom_id res chain seq x y z
N MET A 1 35.07 -8.22 -8.92
CA MET A 1 34.00 -8.88 -8.12
C MET A 1 33.42 -9.94 -9.02
N ASN A 2 33.31 -11.20 -8.55
CA ASN A 2 32.65 -12.22 -9.36
C ASN A 2 31.13 -11.92 -9.34
N ASN A 3 30.56 -11.62 -10.49
CA ASN A 3 29.12 -11.49 -10.63
C ASN A 3 28.49 -12.85 -10.32
N ILE A 4 27.40 -12.83 -9.51
CA ILE A 4 26.61 -14.02 -9.23
C ILE A 4 25.92 -14.46 -10.53
N GLU A 5 25.77 -15.76 -10.71
CA GLU A 5 25.04 -16.32 -11.85
C GLU A 5 23.53 -16.15 -11.64
N LEU A 6 22.81 -15.72 -12.68
CA LEU A 6 21.36 -15.58 -12.67
C LEU A 6 20.70 -16.97 -12.68
N LYS A 7 20.20 -17.41 -11.52
CA LYS A 7 19.54 -18.70 -11.32
C LYS A 7 18.18 -18.55 -10.67
N PRO A 8 17.15 -19.31 -11.14
CA PRO A 8 17.21 -20.27 -12.27
C PRO A 8 17.24 -19.53 -13.61
N ALA A 9 18.04 -20.04 -14.56
CA ALA A 9 18.22 -19.38 -15.87
C ALA A 9 16.88 -19.19 -16.60
N CYS A 10 15.98 -20.19 -16.55
CA CYS A 10 14.68 -20.13 -17.22
C CYS A 10 13.83 -18.94 -16.76
N VAL A 11 13.84 -18.59 -15.48
CA VAL A 11 13.10 -17.42 -14.96
C VAL A 11 13.75 -16.12 -15.41
N PHE A 12 15.07 -15.97 -15.27
CA PHE A 12 15.75 -14.73 -15.66
C PHE A 12 15.77 -14.50 -17.18
N GLU A 13 15.71 -15.56 -17.99
CA GLU A 13 15.51 -15.45 -19.45
C GLU A 13 14.12 -14.88 -19.77
N GLN A 14 13.08 -15.31 -19.08
CA GLN A 14 11.74 -14.74 -19.23
C GLN A 14 11.69 -13.30 -18.70
N PHE A 15 12.29 -13.02 -17.54
CA PHE A 15 12.34 -11.67 -16.97
C PHE A 15 13.06 -10.69 -17.93
N ALA A 16 14.12 -11.13 -18.58
CA ALA A 16 14.80 -10.33 -19.61
C ALA A 16 13.91 -10.05 -20.83
N LYS A 17 12.96 -10.94 -21.16
CA LYS A 17 11.94 -10.70 -22.22
C LYS A 17 10.88 -9.71 -21.74
N VAL A 18 10.36 -9.89 -20.52
CA VAL A 18 9.39 -8.97 -19.89
C VAL A 18 9.95 -7.55 -19.87
N ASN A 19 11.21 -7.35 -19.46
CA ASN A 19 11.83 -6.04 -19.38
C ASN A 19 12.12 -5.37 -20.75
N LYS A 20 11.96 -6.11 -21.85
CA LYS A 20 11.99 -5.52 -23.20
C LYS A 20 10.65 -4.94 -23.62
N ILE A 21 9.57 -5.27 -22.93
CA ILE A 21 8.22 -4.83 -23.27
C ILE A 21 7.84 -3.64 -22.40
N PRO A 22 7.61 -2.45 -22.97
CA PRO A 22 7.06 -1.31 -22.26
C PRO A 22 5.67 -1.65 -21.67
N ARG A 23 5.52 -1.44 -20.36
CA ARG A 23 4.32 -1.83 -19.61
C ARG A 23 3.96 -0.90 -18.45
N PRO A 24 4.03 0.44 -18.64
CA PRO A 24 3.60 1.35 -17.58
C PRO A 24 2.11 1.13 -17.28
N SER A 25 1.72 1.29 -16.03
CA SER A 25 0.31 1.17 -15.60
C SER A 25 -0.62 2.00 -16.51
N LYS A 26 -1.74 1.43 -16.91
CA LYS A 26 -2.72 1.94 -17.91
C LYS A 26 -2.26 1.94 -19.37
N HIS A 27 -1.05 1.46 -19.66
CA HIS A 27 -0.48 1.39 -21.02
C HIS A 27 0.14 0.00 -21.28
N GLU A 28 -0.55 -1.07 -20.87
CA GLU A 28 -0.07 -2.46 -20.93
C GLU A 28 -0.37 -3.16 -22.26
N GLU A 29 -0.90 -2.46 -23.27
CA GLU A 29 -1.35 -3.07 -24.53
C GLU A 29 -0.27 -3.94 -25.20
N LYS A 30 1.02 -3.50 -25.11
CA LYS A 30 2.15 -4.27 -25.66
C LYS A 30 2.43 -5.54 -24.85
N MET A 31 2.27 -5.48 -23.54
CA MET A 31 2.48 -6.63 -22.66
C MET A 31 1.34 -7.64 -22.83
N ILE A 32 0.09 -7.19 -22.96
CA ILE A 32 -1.07 -8.03 -23.26
C ILE A 32 -0.86 -8.81 -24.55
N GLU A 33 -0.47 -8.14 -25.64
CA GLU A 33 -0.22 -8.82 -26.93
C GLU A 33 0.98 -9.77 -26.83
N PHE A 34 2.05 -9.39 -26.14
CA PHE A 34 3.20 -10.25 -25.90
C PHE A 34 2.82 -11.54 -25.15
N LEU A 35 2.03 -11.44 -24.06
CA LEU A 35 1.58 -12.61 -23.30
C LEU A 35 0.62 -13.49 -24.11
N LYS A 36 -0.25 -12.87 -24.91
CA LYS A 36 -1.14 -13.59 -25.82
C LYS A 36 -0.36 -14.39 -26.86
N GLU A 37 0.57 -13.74 -27.58
CA GLU A 37 1.45 -14.42 -28.53
C GLU A 37 2.31 -15.51 -27.87
N PHE A 38 2.74 -15.28 -26.64
CA PHE A 38 3.53 -16.24 -25.86
C PHE A 38 2.74 -17.54 -25.61
N GLY A 39 1.48 -17.45 -25.17
CA GLY A 39 0.64 -18.61 -24.92
C GLY A 39 0.23 -19.31 -26.24
N GLU A 40 -0.25 -18.55 -27.24
CA GLU A 40 -0.69 -19.10 -28.54
C GLU A 40 0.46 -19.81 -29.29
N SER A 41 1.69 -19.29 -29.26
CA SER A 41 2.87 -19.92 -29.88
C SER A 41 3.26 -21.27 -29.26
N ARG A 42 2.77 -21.56 -28.05
CA ARG A 42 2.94 -22.82 -27.33
C ARG A 42 1.74 -23.75 -27.41
N ASN A 43 0.74 -23.38 -28.22
CA ASN A 43 -0.55 -24.07 -28.33
C ASN A 43 -1.29 -24.18 -26.99
N LEU A 44 -1.12 -23.20 -26.08
CA LEU A 44 -1.84 -23.10 -24.81
C LEU A 44 -3.11 -22.27 -25.00
N GLU A 45 -4.17 -22.68 -24.32
CA GLU A 45 -5.40 -21.87 -24.27
C GLU A 45 -5.10 -20.53 -23.64
N THR A 46 -5.32 -19.45 -24.39
CA THR A 46 -5.03 -18.09 -23.98
C THR A 46 -6.25 -17.20 -24.18
N VAL A 47 -6.69 -16.54 -23.15
CA VAL A 47 -7.87 -15.67 -23.14
C VAL A 47 -7.48 -14.30 -22.58
N VAL A 48 -7.97 -13.25 -23.24
CA VAL A 48 -7.89 -11.87 -22.75
C VAL A 48 -9.32 -11.43 -22.43
N ASP A 49 -9.55 -10.98 -21.19
CA ASP A 49 -10.86 -10.47 -20.81
C ASP A 49 -11.10 -9.04 -21.32
N LYS A 50 -12.31 -8.50 -21.08
CA LYS A 50 -12.68 -7.15 -21.53
C LYS A 50 -11.87 -6.04 -20.85
N THR A 51 -11.31 -6.33 -19.69
CA THR A 51 -10.49 -5.38 -18.93
C THR A 51 -9.05 -5.38 -19.42
N GLY A 52 -8.62 -6.48 -20.05
CA GLY A 52 -7.26 -6.67 -20.56
C GLY A 52 -6.41 -7.58 -19.67
N ASN A 53 -7.01 -8.29 -18.70
CA ASN A 53 -6.31 -9.36 -18.00
C ASN A 53 -6.07 -10.53 -18.96
N VAL A 54 -4.94 -11.21 -18.80
CA VAL A 54 -4.59 -12.37 -19.60
C VAL A 54 -4.58 -13.62 -18.74
N ILE A 55 -5.22 -14.70 -19.21
CA ILE A 55 -5.10 -16.02 -18.60
C ILE A 55 -4.56 -17.00 -19.63
N ILE A 56 -3.54 -17.78 -19.22
CA ILE A 56 -2.95 -18.85 -20.04
C ILE A 56 -3.09 -20.16 -19.27
N ARG A 57 -3.78 -21.13 -19.88
CA ARG A 57 -4.06 -22.43 -19.26
C ARG A 57 -3.11 -23.50 -19.76
N LYS A 58 -2.46 -24.19 -18.83
CA LYS A 58 -1.58 -25.32 -19.13
C LYS A 58 -2.21 -26.62 -18.64
N PRO A 59 -2.42 -27.63 -19.53
CA PRO A 59 -2.90 -28.95 -19.14
C PRO A 59 -1.94 -29.63 -18.16
N ALA A 60 -2.45 -30.51 -17.30
CA ALA A 60 -1.67 -31.31 -16.39
C ALA A 60 -0.61 -32.15 -17.11
N THR A 61 0.53 -32.35 -16.49
CA THR A 61 1.51 -33.35 -16.93
C THR A 61 1.03 -34.76 -16.65
N LYS A 62 1.59 -35.74 -17.38
CA LYS A 62 1.19 -37.14 -17.31
C LYS A 62 1.27 -37.69 -15.86
N GLY A 63 0.14 -38.19 -15.36
CA GLY A 63 0.00 -38.73 -14.00
C GLY A 63 -0.50 -37.70 -12.98
N PHE A 64 -0.70 -36.46 -13.37
CA PHE A 64 -1.20 -35.37 -12.52
C PHE A 64 -2.60 -34.85 -12.95
N GLU A 65 -3.26 -35.51 -13.90
CA GLU A 65 -4.53 -35.04 -14.49
C GLU A 65 -5.67 -34.97 -13.46
N ASN A 66 -5.58 -35.74 -12.39
CA ASN A 66 -6.62 -35.82 -11.34
C ASN A 66 -6.31 -34.91 -10.13
N ARG A 67 -5.50 -33.87 -10.33
CA ARG A 67 -5.22 -32.85 -9.31
C ARG A 67 -6.20 -31.67 -9.43
N GLU A 68 -6.40 -30.94 -8.30
CA GLU A 68 -7.08 -29.66 -8.34
C GLU A 68 -6.37 -28.69 -9.31
N THR A 69 -7.10 -27.75 -9.86
CA THR A 69 -6.51 -26.68 -10.68
C THR A 69 -5.93 -25.61 -9.76
N ILE A 70 -4.66 -25.28 -9.94
CA ILE A 70 -4.00 -24.20 -9.23
C ILE A 70 -3.84 -22.97 -10.14
N ILE A 71 -4.09 -21.81 -9.58
CA ILE A 71 -3.90 -20.51 -10.22
C ILE A 71 -2.58 -19.95 -9.73
N LEU A 72 -1.74 -19.48 -10.63
CA LEU A 72 -0.61 -18.60 -10.36
C LEU A 72 -1.00 -17.20 -10.84
N GLN A 73 -0.70 -16.17 -10.06
CA GLN A 73 -1.14 -14.83 -10.40
C GLN A 73 -0.05 -13.80 -10.10
N SER A 74 0.11 -12.88 -11.05
CA SER A 74 0.99 -11.71 -10.99
C SER A 74 0.36 -10.53 -11.71
N HIS A 75 0.84 -9.30 -11.47
CA HIS A 75 0.43 -8.16 -12.28
C HIS A 75 1.45 -7.85 -13.38
N MET A 76 0.95 -7.43 -14.54
CA MET A 76 1.80 -7.24 -15.72
C MET A 76 2.34 -5.81 -15.88
N ASP A 77 1.77 -4.82 -15.20
CA ASP A 77 2.22 -3.43 -15.23
C ASP A 77 3.43 -3.18 -14.33
N MET A 78 3.92 -1.98 -14.29
CA MET A 78 4.98 -1.54 -13.39
C MET A 78 4.90 -0.04 -13.13
N VAL A 79 5.34 0.40 -11.96
CA VAL A 79 5.62 1.81 -11.66
C VAL A 79 6.82 2.29 -12.47
N CYS A 80 6.70 3.45 -13.10
CA CYS A 80 7.70 4.02 -13.99
C CYS A 80 8.32 5.28 -13.36
N GLU A 81 9.40 5.07 -12.58
CA GLU A 81 10.19 6.14 -11.96
C GLU A 81 11.62 6.14 -12.46
N LYS A 82 12.25 7.32 -12.57
CA LYS A 82 13.62 7.47 -13.04
C LYS A 82 14.38 8.59 -12.33
N LEU A 83 15.69 8.50 -12.33
CA LEU A 83 16.56 9.61 -11.93
C LEU A 83 16.43 10.78 -12.91
N VAL A 84 16.66 12.00 -12.43
CA VAL A 84 16.42 13.24 -13.19
C VAL A 84 17.27 13.32 -14.48
N ASP A 85 18.44 12.72 -14.47
CA ASP A 85 19.43 12.72 -15.55
C ASP A 85 19.31 11.51 -16.52
N VAL A 86 18.34 10.63 -16.29
CA VAL A 86 18.08 9.47 -17.16
C VAL A 86 17.07 9.85 -18.24
N ASP A 87 17.46 9.67 -19.50
CA ASP A 87 16.60 9.86 -20.66
C ASP A 87 16.00 8.51 -21.10
N ILE A 88 14.75 8.26 -20.75
CA ILE A 88 13.98 7.07 -21.10
C ILE A 88 12.51 7.45 -21.33
N ASP A 89 11.90 6.85 -22.33
CA ASP A 89 10.46 6.86 -22.59
C ASP A 89 9.88 5.48 -22.24
N PHE A 90 9.32 5.33 -21.04
CA PHE A 90 8.75 4.06 -20.57
C PHE A 90 7.64 3.48 -21.44
N THR A 91 7.10 4.24 -22.40
CA THR A 91 6.10 3.73 -23.35
C THR A 91 6.75 3.08 -24.58
N LYS A 92 8.08 3.20 -24.75
CA LYS A 92 8.81 2.74 -25.95
C LYS A 92 10.08 1.96 -25.63
N ASP A 93 10.81 2.38 -24.60
CA ASP A 93 12.15 1.89 -24.34
C ASP A 93 12.15 0.72 -23.37
N PRO A 94 13.06 -0.26 -23.53
CA PRO A 94 13.22 -1.37 -22.60
C PRO A 94 13.89 -0.93 -21.30
N ILE A 95 13.68 -1.69 -20.22
CA ILE A 95 14.44 -1.53 -18.99
C ILE A 95 15.80 -2.20 -19.12
N GLU A 96 16.87 -1.42 -18.96
CA GLU A 96 18.24 -1.93 -18.98
C GLU A 96 18.69 -2.37 -17.59
N THR A 97 18.97 -3.67 -17.43
CA THR A 97 19.37 -4.26 -16.15
C THR A 97 20.86 -4.53 -16.05
N TYR A 98 21.38 -4.59 -14.81
CA TYR A 98 22.75 -4.99 -14.51
C TYR A 98 22.82 -5.69 -13.14
N VAL A 99 23.85 -6.51 -12.94
CA VAL A 99 24.10 -7.20 -11.66
C VAL A 99 25.08 -6.38 -10.82
N ASP A 100 24.72 -6.15 -9.56
CA ASP A 100 25.55 -5.49 -8.54
C ASP A 100 25.64 -6.39 -7.30
N GLY A 101 26.70 -7.15 -7.19
CA GLY A 101 26.86 -8.18 -6.16
C GLY A 101 25.81 -9.28 -6.29
N GLU A 102 24.92 -9.41 -5.30
CA GLU A 102 23.80 -10.36 -5.31
C GLU A 102 22.49 -9.75 -5.81
N TRP A 103 22.51 -8.50 -6.22
CA TRP A 103 21.33 -7.77 -6.63
C TRP A 103 21.25 -7.57 -8.13
N LEU A 104 20.08 -7.77 -8.71
CA LEU A 104 19.73 -7.30 -10.03
C LEU A 104 19.11 -5.90 -9.90
N LYS A 105 19.55 -4.96 -10.69
CA LYS A 105 19.14 -3.53 -10.68
C LYS A 105 18.90 -3.02 -12.09
N ALA A 106 18.17 -1.90 -12.21
CA ALA A 106 18.03 -1.14 -13.44
C ALA A 106 18.97 0.09 -13.48
N LYS A 107 19.30 0.56 -14.67
CA LYS A 107 20.20 1.72 -14.88
C LYS A 107 19.48 3.04 -14.67
N GLY A 108 19.26 3.40 -13.39
CA GLY A 108 18.67 4.68 -13.01
C GLY A 108 17.16 4.79 -13.23
N THR A 109 16.50 3.66 -13.34
CA THR A 109 15.03 3.54 -13.41
C THR A 109 14.53 2.52 -12.40
N THR A 110 13.21 2.44 -12.19
CA THR A 110 12.58 1.26 -11.61
C THR A 110 12.98 0.01 -12.40
N LEU A 111 13.14 -1.13 -11.73
CA LEU A 111 13.52 -2.41 -12.33
C LEU A 111 12.30 -3.13 -12.93
N GLY A 112 11.13 -2.90 -12.35
CA GLY A 112 9.89 -3.62 -12.68
C GLY A 112 9.95 -5.10 -12.29
N ALA A 113 10.68 -5.44 -11.24
CA ALA A 113 10.64 -6.78 -10.66
C ALA A 113 9.37 -6.99 -9.86
N ASP A 114 8.79 -5.95 -9.35
CA ASP A 114 7.43 -5.81 -8.88
C ASP A 114 6.49 -5.54 -10.09
N ASP A 115 5.61 -6.45 -10.51
CA ASP A 115 5.63 -7.90 -10.28
C ASP A 115 6.06 -8.66 -11.57
N GLY A 116 6.96 -8.06 -12.34
CA GLY A 116 7.52 -8.68 -13.55
C GLY A 116 8.30 -9.96 -13.27
N ILE A 117 8.78 -10.18 -12.03
CA ILE A 117 9.43 -11.44 -11.67
C ILE A 117 8.39 -12.54 -11.46
N GLY A 118 7.22 -12.25 -10.93
CA GLY A 118 6.08 -13.16 -10.88
C GLY A 118 5.65 -13.55 -12.28
N CYS A 119 5.46 -12.57 -13.18
CA CYS A 119 5.21 -12.84 -14.60
C CYS A 119 6.25 -13.77 -15.21
N ALA A 120 7.54 -13.57 -14.93
CA ALA A 120 8.62 -14.38 -15.47
C ALA A 120 8.62 -15.82 -14.91
N ILE A 121 8.27 -16.00 -13.65
CA ILE A 121 8.10 -17.31 -13.02
C ILE A 121 6.96 -18.08 -13.71
N GLU A 122 5.80 -17.45 -13.88
CA GLU A 122 4.65 -18.04 -14.58
C GLU A 122 5.01 -18.42 -16.03
N MET A 123 5.67 -17.53 -16.77
CA MET A 123 6.12 -17.79 -18.13
C MET A 123 7.13 -18.94 -18.20
N ALA A 124 8.04 -19.05 -17.22
CA ALA A 124 9.00 -20.16 -17.18
C ALA A 124 8.30 -21.53 -16.95
N ILE A 125 7.24 -21.57 -16.12
CA ILE A 125 6.40 -22.75 -15.92
C ILE A 125 5.64 -23.10 -17.19
N LEU A 126 5.05 -22.09 -17.85
CA LEU A 126 4.31 -22.29 -19.11
C LEU A 126 5.21 -22.80 -20.25
N ASP A 127 6.48 -22.38 -20.29
CA ASP A 127 7.49 -22.76 -21.31
C ASP A 127 8.14 -24.13 -21.07
N SER A 128 7.98 -24.71 -19.87
CA SER A 128 8.63 -25.97 -19.49
C SER A 128 7.81 -27.19 -19.90
N ASP A 129 8.51 -28.26 -20.33
CA ASP A 129 7.92 -29.57 -20.65
C ASP A 129 8.24 -30.64 -19.60
N ASP A 130 9.08 -30.34 -18.59
CA ASP A 130 9.62 -31.33 -17.63
C ASP A 130 9.17 -31.08 -16.17
N ILE A 131 8.37 -30.05 -15.91
CA ILE A 131 7.81 -29.76 -14.59
C ILE A 131 6.57 -30.63 -14.35
N GLU A 132 6.53 -31.36 -13.23
CA GLU A 132 5.37 -32.17 -12.80
C GLU A 132 4.32 -31.28 -12.11
N HIS A 133 3.13 -31.20 -12.70
CA HIS A 133 2.02 -30.35 -12.18
C HIS A 133 0.64 -30.85 -12.60
N GLY A 134 -0.38 -30.53 -11.81
CA GLY A 134 -1.79 -30.61 -12.21
C GLY A 134 -2.16 -29.53 -13.24
N PRO A 135 -3.45 -29.34 -13.56
CA PRO A 135 -3.85 -28.22 -14.41
C PRO A 135 -3.47 -26.89 -13.79
N ILE A 136 -2.91 -25.96 -14.58
CA ILE A 136 -2.47 -24.63 -14.13
C ILE A 136 -3.22 -23.55 -14.91
N GLU A 137 -3.62 -22.50 -14.22
CA GLU A 137 -4.05 -21.22 -14.79
C GLU A 137 -3.02 -20.15 -14.38
N CYS A 138 -2.32 -19.53 -15.35
CA CYS A 138 -1.46 -18.38 -15.13
C CYS A 138 -2.25 -17.12 -15.46
N VAL A 139 -2.41 -16.22 -14.49
CA VAL A 139 -3.26 -15.04 -14.57
C VAL A 139 -2.42 -13.79 -14.41
N PHE A 140 -2.40 -12.97 -15.45
CA PHE A 140 -1.67 -11.71 -15.50
C PHE A 140 -2.68 -10.55 -15.45
N THR A 141 -2.72 -9.82 -14.35
CA THR A 141 -3.62 -8.67 -14.19
C THR A 141 -2.98 -7.38 -14.70
N ARG A 142 -3.80 -6.41 -15.07
CA ARG A 142 -3.35 -5.09 -15.50
C ARG A 142 -3.64 -4.01 -14.46
N ASP A 143 -2.87 -2.92 -14.50
CA ASP A 143 -3.09 -1.68 -13.74
C ASP A 143 -3.32 -1.96 -12.23
N GLU A 144 -2.47 -2.80 -11.64
CA GLU A 144 -2.46 -3.03 -10.21
C GLU A 144 -2.05 -1.76 -9.46
N GLU A 145 -0.94 -1.18 -9.88
CA GLU A 145 -0.17 -0.13 -9.22
C GLU A 145 -0.88 1.22 -9.08
N THR A 146 -1.87 1.50 -9.92
CA THR A 146 -2.56 2.80 -9.90
C THR A 146 -4.05 2.71 -9.59
N GLY A 147 -4.63 1.49 -9.52
CA GLY A 147 -6.06 1.40 -9.26
C GLY A 147 -6.66 0.01 -9.16
N LEU A 148 -5.86 -1.06 -9.23
CA LEU A 148 -6.33 -2.46 -9.20
C LEU A 148 -7.40 -2.74 -10.28
N THR A 149 -7.37 -1.99 -11.41
CA THR A 149 -8.49 -1.96 -12.38
C THR A 149 -8.66 -3.30 -13.08
N GLY A 150 -7.59 -4.07 -13.26
CA GLY A 150 -7.62 -5.44 -13.76
C GLY A 150 -8.45 -6.35 -12.88
N ALA A 151 -8.09 -6.42 -11.60
CA ALA A 151 -8.80 -7.25 -10.62
C ALA A 151 -10.24 -6.77 -10.39
N ILE A 152 -10.48 -5.45 -10.35
CA ILE A 152 -11.84 -4.88 -10.23
C ILE A 152 -12.71 -5.26 -11.44
N GLY A 153 -12.17 -5.18 -12.66
CA GLY A 153 -12.91 -5.43 -13.90
C GLY A 153 -12.96 -6.91 -14.32
N MET A 154 -12.22 -7.80 -13.65
CA MET A 154 -12.16 -9.23 -13.97
C MET A 154 -13.55 -9.88 -13.96
N GLU A 155 -13.83 -10.66 -14.99
CA GLU A 155 -15.12 -11.37 -15.13
C GLU A 155 -15.21 -12.55 -14.13
N PRO A 156 -16.41 -12.85 -13.56
CA PRO A 156 -16.55 -13.87 -12.51
C PRO A 156 -16.12 -15.29 -12.92
N ASP A 157 -16.16 -15.60 -14.22
CA ASP A 157 -15.82 -16.93 -14.75
C ASP A 157 -14.42 -16.99 -15.38
N PHE A 158 -13.59 -15.95 -15.18
CA PHE A 158 -12.27 -15.86 -15.78
C PHE A 158 -11.30 -16.88 -15.21
N MET A 159 -11.31 -17.06 -13.90
CA MET A 159 -10.56 -18.10 -13.17
C MET A 159 -11.48 -19.25 -12.79
N THR A 160 -10.99 -20.50 -12.92
CA THR A 160 -11.75 -21.72 -12.59
C THR A 160 -11.09 -22.59 -11.52
N GLY A 161 -9.84 -22.33 -11.20
CA GLY A 161 -9.09 -23.00 -10.14
C GLY A 161 -9.66 -22.76 -8.75
N SER A 162 -9.35 -23.66 -7.80
CA SER A 162 -9.80 -23.60 -6.40
C SER A 162 -8.71 -23.09 -5.44
N MET A 163 -7.45 -23.07 -5.88
CA MET A 163 -6.27 -22.64 -5.12
C MET A 163 -5.54 -21.56 -5.91
N LEU A 164 -5.11 -20.47 -5.24
CA LEU A 164 -4.40 -19.37 -5.89
C LEU A 164 -3.12 -19.03 -5.13
N VAL A 165 -2.02 -18.99 -5.85
CA VAL A 165 -0.74 -18.45 -5.42
C VAL A 165 -0.54 -17.10 -6.12
N ASN A 166 -0.61 -16.02 -5.36
CA ASN A 166 -0.19 -14.70 -5.81
C ASN A 166 1.33 -14.58 -5.61
N LEU A 167 2.05 -14.05 -6.61
CA LEU A 167 3.51 -13.98 -6.63
C LEU A 167 4.06 -12.58 -6.32
N ASP A 168 3.19 -11.70 -5.91
CA ASP A 168 3.39 -10.27 -5.69
C ASP A 168 3.76 -9.94 -4.24
N SER A 169 4.76 -10.63 -3.69
CA SER A 169 5.29 -10.37 -2.35
C SER A 169 6.80 -10.17 -2.38
N GLU A 170 7.31 -9.33 -1.48
CA GLU A 170 8.64 -8.74 -1.56
C GLU A 170 9.66 -9.32 -0.56
N ASP A 171 9.28 -10.34 0.21
CA ASP A 171 10.16 -10.94 1.23
C ASP A 171 10.14 -12.47 1.16
N GLU A 172 11.26 -13.06 0.74
CA GLU A 172 11.43 -14.50 0.75
C GLU A 172 11.32 -15.07 2.17
N GLY A 173 10.57 -16.17 2.33
CA GLY A 173 10.31 -16.80 3.62
C GLY A 173 9.12 -16.22 4.38
N GLU A 174 8.43 -15.23 3.83
CA GLU A 174 7.16 -14.72 4.32
C GLU A 174 6.00 -15.22 3.44
N ILE A 175 4.93 -15.72 4.07
CA ILE A 175 3.73 -16.24 3.41
C ILE A 175 2.55 -15.42 3.89
N PHE A 176 2.00 -14.61 3.02
CA PHE A 176 0.82 -13.79 3.33
C PHE A 176 -0.46 -14.61 3.14
N ILE A 177 -1.36 -14.51 4.13
CA ILE A 177 -2.65 -15.22 4.18
C ILE A 177 -3.82 -14.28 4.45
N SER A 178 -3.57 -12.97 4.50
CA SER A 178 -4.55 -11.94 4.80
C SER A 178 -4.05 -10.58 4.35
N CYS A 179 -4.93 -9.71 3.88
CA CYS A 179 -4.63 -8.30 3.65
C CYS A 179 -5.77 -7.40 4.13
N ALA A 180 -5.45 -6.13 4.41
CA ALA A 180 -6.48 -5.16 4.77
C ALA A 180 -7.21 -4.63 3.54
N GLY A 181 -8.53 -4.44 3.68
CA GLY A 181 -9.28 -3.54 2.83
C GLY A 181 -9.08 -2.08 3.26
N GLY A 182 -9.42 -1.16 2.39
CA GLY A 182 -9.23 0.27 2.62
C GLY A 182 -10.34 1.15 2.09
N GLN A 183 -10.59 2.25 2.78
CA GLN A 183 -11.46 3.34 2.33
C GLN A 183 -10.84 4.69 2.68
N ASN A 184 -11.10 5.70 1.85
CA ASN A 184 -10.73 7.09 2.15
C ASN A 184 -11.98 7.92 2.42
N THR A 185 -11.90 8.77 3.44
CA THR A 185 -12.93 9.75 3.76
C THR A 185 -12.41 11.15 3.53
N THR A 186 -13.10 11.93 2.70
CA THR A 186 -12.81 13.34 2.44
C THR A 186 -13.87 14.18 3.12
N ALA A 187 -13.46 15.08 4.00
CA ALA A 187 -14.32 16.04 4.69
C ALA A 187 -14.00 17.46 4.26
N THR A 188 -15.00 18.20 3.77
CA THR A 188 -14.88 19.59 3.33
C THR A 188 -15.62 20.52 4.29
N PHE A 189 -14.87 21.33 5.02
CA PHE A 189 -15.39 22.36 5.93
C PHE A 189 -15.46 23.71 5.21
N LYS A 190 -16.64 24.13 4.83
CA LYS A 190 -16.88 25.45 4.20
C LYS A 190 -17.00 26.55 5.25
N PHE A 191 -16.37 27.69 4.98
CA PHE A 191 -16.38 28.82 5.89
C PHE A 191 -16.30 30.17 5.16
N ASP A 192 -16.70 31.23 5.88
CA ASP A 192 -16.39 32.61 5.52
C ASP A 192 -15.20 33.09 6.33
N ARG A 193 -14.47 34.07 5.79
CA ARG A 193 -13.38 34.76 6.46
C ARG A 193 -13.79 36.11 6.98
N GLU A 194 -13.23 36.50 8.12
CA GLU A 194 -13.39 37.81 8.73
C GLU A 194 -12.03 38.45 9.03
N LYS A 195 -11.99 39.72 9.29
CA LYS A 195 -10.80 40.38 9.84
C LYS A 195 -10.62 39.91 11.29
N ALA A 196 -9.38 39.62 11.66
CA ALA A 196 -9.09 39.40 13.08
C ALA A 196 -9.47 40.65 13.90
N PRO A 197 -9.93 40.48 15.15
CA PRO A 197 -10.19 41.60 16.02
C PRO A 197 -8.96 42.51 16.21
N GLU A 198 -9.15 43.79 16.50
CA GLU A 198 -8.03 44.68 16.81
C GLU A 198 -7.24 44.19 18.04
N GLY A 199 -5.92 44.39 18.02
CA GLY A 199 -5.06 43.97 19.12
C GLY A 199 -4.72 42.48 19.12
N TYR A 200 -4.95 41.77 18.00
CA TYR A 200 -4.52 40.36 17.86
C TYR A 200 -3.14 40.25 17.24
N PHE A 201 -2.39 39.24 17.73
CA PHE A 201 -1.06 38.89 17.26
C PHE A 201 -1.10 37.55 16.50
N PHE A 202 -0.52 37.53 15.30
CA PHE A 202 -0.48 36.34 14.44
C PHE A 202 0.75 35.50 14.67
N MET A 203 0.56 34.18 14.72
CA MET A 203 1.59 33.16 14.89
C MET A 203 1.46 32.07 13.84
N ASN A 204 2.60 31.52 13.44
CA ASN A 204 2.73 30.32 12.64
C ASN A 204 3.42 29.24 13.48
N ALA A 205 2.69 28.20 13.87
CA ALA A 205 3.24 27.03 14.52
C ALA A 205 3.47 25.93 13.48
N SER A 206 4.66 25.34 13.44
CA SER A 206 5.00 24.27 12.53
C SER A 206 5.74 23.13 13.21
N ILE A 207 5.50 21.92 12.74
CA ILE A 207 6.19 20.69 13.13
C ILE A 207 6.82 20.11 11.87
N LYS A 208 8.10 19.71 11.95
CA LYS A 208 8.90 19.19 10.83
C LYS A 208 9.83 18.08 11.32
N GLY A 209 10.40 17.32 10.38
CA GLY A 209 11.43 16.32 10.69
C GLY A 209 10.87 15.02 11.26
N LEU A 210 9.55 14.78 11.15
CA LEU A 210 8.99 13.49 11.52
C LEU A 210 9.39 12.40 10.53
N VAL A 211 9.51 11.16 10.98
CA VAL A 211 9.88 10.00 10.16
C VAL A 211 8.82 9.72 9.10
N GLY A 212 7.53 9.78 9.47
CA GLY A 212 6.44 9.44 8.58
C GLY A 212 6.40 7.94 8.26
N GLY A 213 5.93 7.56 7.08
CA GLY A 213 5.87 6.18 6.60
C GLY A 213 4.54 5.81 5.96
N HIS A 214 4.38 4.54 5.58
CA HIS A 214 3.17 4.02 4.99
C HIS A 214 2.03 3.95 6.02
N SER A 215 0.82 4.39 5.64
CA SER A 215 -0.34 4.44 6.53
C SER A 215 -0.90 3.08 6.96
N GLY A 216 -0.45 2.00 6.32
CA GLY A 216 -0.72 0.62 6.69
C GLY A 216 0.43 0.03 7.50
N ASP A 217 1.55 -0.27 6.88
CA ASP A 217 2.66 -1.06 7.44
C ASP A 217 3.43 -0.37 8.57
N ASP A 218 3.34 0.96 8.64
CA ASP A 218 4.03 1.72 9.66
C ASP A 218 3.08 2.27 10.75
N ILE A 219 1.77 2.04 10.65
CA ILE A 219 0.77 2.66 11.52
C ILE A 219 0.92 2.24 12.99
N ASN A 220 1.44 1.04 13.25
CA ASN A 220 1.69 0.49 14.59
C ASN A 220 3.08 0.82 15.15
N LYS A 221 3.94 1.51 14.39
CA LYS A 221 5.32 1.84 14.81
C LYS A 221 5.41 3.08 15.68
N LYS A 222 4.29 3.54 16.24
CA LYS A 222 4.21 4.75 17.10
C LYS A 222 4.83 6.00 16.47
N ARG A 223 4.74 6.17 15.16
CA ARG A 223 5.19 7.40 14.50
C ARG A 223 4.19 8.53 14.73
N ALA A 224 4.73 9.73 14.96
CA ALA A 224 3.90 10.89 15.21
C ALA A 224 3.16 11.34 13.93
N ASN A 225 1.92 11.76 14.09
CA ASN A 225 1.11 12.35 13.03
C ASN A 225 1.04 13.86 13.22
N CYS A 226 1.66 14.62 12.31
CA CYS A 226 1.77 16.07 12.38
C CYS A 226 0.39 16.76 12.45
N VAL A 227 -0.61 16.27 11.74
CA VAL A 227 -1.97 16.81 11.77
C VAL A 227 -2.56 16.71 13.17
N LYS A 228 -2.42 15.56 13.81
CA LYS A 228 -2.96 15.33 15.17
C LYS A 228 -2.23 16.13 16.22
N LEU A 229 -0.91 16.28 16.11
CA LEU A 229 -0.13 17.10 17.02
C LEU A 229 -0.50 18.57 16.94
N LEU A 230 -0.60 19.14 15.74
CA LEU A 230 -1.03 20.53 15.56
C LEU A 230 -2.47 20.75 16.01
N THR A 231 -3.36 19.79 15.73
CA THR A 231 -4.75 19.81 16.20
C THR A 231 -4.82 19.83 17.72
N ARG A 232 -4.02 18.96 18.41
CA ARG A 232 -3.94 18.90 19.88
C ARG A 232 -3.53 20.24 20.47
N PHE A 233 -2.53 20.91 19.88
CA PHE A 233 -2.11 22.23 20.32
C PHE A 233 -3.23 23.26 20.13
N LEU A 234 -3.86 23.32 18.96
CA LEU A 234 -4.98 24.27 18.71
C LEU A 234 -6.14 24.03 19.68
N PHE A 235 -6.49 22.78 19.93
CA PHE A 235 -7.55 22.42 20.88
C PHE A 235 -7.24 22.91 22.29
N MET A 236 -6.02 22.69 22.78
CA MET A 236 -5.58 23.20 24.10
C MET A 236 -5.61 24.73 24.16
N GLN A 237 -5.25 25.41 23.08
CA GLN A 237 -5.22 26.88 23.06
C GLN A 237 -6.60 27.50 22.98
N GLN A 238 -7.55 26.93 22.21
CA GLN A 238 -8.91 27.46 22.13
C GLN A 238 -9.67 27.39 23.46
N GLU A 239 -9.29 26.50 24.38
CA GLU A 239 -9.85 26.42 25.73
C GLU A 239 -9.31 27.52 26.68
N LYS A 240 -8.13 28.05 26.36
CA LYS A 240 -7.41 29.04 27.21
C LYS A 240 -7.58 30.47 26.74
N THR A 241 -7.71 30.67 25.43
CA THR A 241 -7.70 32.02 24.83
C THR A 241 -8.65 32.11 23.64
N ASP A 242 -8.99 33.34 23.27
CA ASP A 242 -9.80 33.60 22.04
C ASP A 242 -8.93 33.41 20.80
N LEU A 243 -8.70 32.12 20.44
CA LEU A 243 -7.95 31.73 19.25
C LEU A 243 -8.77 31.97 17.97
N ARG A 244 -8.11 32.48 16.94
CA ARG A 244 -8.67 32.68 15.59
C ARG A 244 -7.82 31.96 14.56
N LEU A 245 -8.32 30.86 14.00
CA LEU A 245 -7.61 30.07 12.98
C LEU A 245 -7.62 30.81 11.63
N ALA A 246 -6.46 30.89 10.98
CA ALA A 246 -6.33 31.43 9.64
C ALA A 246 -6.06 30.35 8.58
N LYS A 247 -5.12 29.45 8.86
CA LYS A 247 -4.74 28.34 7.94
C LYS A 247 -4.33 27.10 8.71
N PHE A 248 -4.56 25.92 8.11
CA PHE A 248 -4.01 24.66 8.56
C PHE A 248 -3.62 23.85 7.31
N ASN A 249 -2.31 23.61 7.13
CA ASN A 249 -1.79 22.80 6.02
C ASN A 249 -0.80 21.78 6.55
N ALA A 250 -1.09 20.49 6.34
CA ALA A 250 -0.25 19.39 6.79
C ALA A 250 -0.53 18.13 5.97
N GLY A 251 0.51 17.32 5.74
CA GLY A 251 0.39 16.07 4.96
C GLY A 251 0.12 16.31 3.47
N ARG A 252 0.23 15.25 2.68
CA ARG A 252 0.06 15.32 1.21
C ARG A 252 -0.67 14.12 0.64
N MET A 253 -0.18 12.90 0.94
CA MET A 253 -0.66 11.65 0.35
C MET A 253 -1.60 10.93 1.33
N HIS A 254 -2.68 10.34 0.82
CA HIS A 254 -3.65 9.61 1.65
C HIS A 254 -3.05 8.35 2.32
N ASN A 255 -2.08 7.72 1.67
CA ASN A 255 -1.41 6.51 2.13
C ASN A 255 -0.11 6.76 2.92
N ALA A 256 0.18 8.01 3.31
CA ALA A 256 1.35 8.36 4.09
C ALA A 256 0.99 8.99 5.45
N ILE A 257 1.77 8.69 6.50
CA ILE A 257 1.70 9.35 7.80
C ILE A 257 2.29 10.76 7.64
N PRO A 258 1.57 11.84 8.00
CA PRO A 258 2.02 13.22 7.79
C PRO A 258 3.31 13.56 8.55
N ARG A 259 4.36 13.96 7.83
CA ARG A 259 5.69 14.25 8.37
C ARG A 259 5.89 15.70 8.77
N ASP A 260 5.15 16.59 8.17
CA ASP A 260 5.30 18.04 8.32
C ASP A 260 3.96 18.75 8.20
N GLY A 261 3.88 19.94 8.78
CA GLY A 261 2.71 20.80 8.68
C GLY A 261 2.85 22.07 9.46
N GLN A 262 1.90 22.97 9.23
CA GLN A 262 1.84 24.27 9.89
C GLN A 262 0.42 24.76 10.07
N VAL A 263 0.22 25.56 11.10
CA VAL A 263 -1.01 26.29 11.39
C VAL A 263 -0.73 27.77 11.60
N VAL A 264 -1.52 28.62 10.97
CA VAL A 264 -1.51 30.06 11.20
C VAL A 264 -2.74 30.44 11.98
N PHE A 265 -2.55 31.11 13.10
CA PHE A 265 -3.63 31.55 13.99
C PHE A 265 -3.30 32.88 14.64
N ALA A 266 -4.30 33.53 15.19
CA ALA A 266 -4.17 34.79 15.92
C ALA A 266 -4.77 34.65 17.32
N VAL A 267 -4.17 35.33 18.29
CA VAL A 267 -4.63 35.43 19.68
C VAL A 267 -4.55 36.87 20.15
N PRO A 268 -5.27 37.29 21.21
CA PRO A 268 -5.07 38.60 21.81
C PRO A 268 -3.60 38.84 22.10
N SER A 269 -3.06 40.04 21.81
CA SER A 269 -1.64 40.34 22.00
C SER A 269 -1.19 40.21 23.46
N SER A 270 -2.11 40.34 24.42
CA SER A 270 -1.85 40.07 25.85
C SER A 270 -1.50 38.61 26.15
N GLU A 271 -1.99 37.67 25.32
CA GLU A 271 -1.78 36.24 25.49
C GLU A 271 -0.55 35.69 24.75
N LYS A 272 0.13 36.55 23.97
CA LYS A 272 1.26 36.16 23.14
C LYS A 272 2.34 35.36 23.88
N GLU A 273 2.76 35.84 25.06
CA GLU A 273 3.83 35.19 25.83
C GLU A 273 3.34 33.91 26.52
N ASN A 274 2.06 33.86 26.93
CA ASN A 274 1.43 32.64 27.45
C ASN A 274 1.40 31.55 26.41
N VAL A 275 0.98 31.86 25.16
CA VAL A 275 0.95 30.92 24.04
C VAL A 275 2.35 30.40 23.71
N LYS A 276 3.39 31.23 23.74
CA LYS A 276 4.78 30.79 23.55
C LYS A 276 5.25 29.84 24.66
N ALA A 277 4.92 30.14 25.91
CA ALA A 277 5.23 29.26 27.01
C ALA A 277 4.53 27.91 26.88
N ASP A 278 3.24 27.92 26.56
CA ASP A 278 2.44 26.71 26.30
C ASP A 278 2.99 25.89 25.14
N TRP A 279 3.45 26.54 24.03
CA TRP A 279 4.09 25.87 22.92
C TRP A 279 5.38 25.14 23.32
N ASN A 280 6.23 25.76 24.12
CA ASN A 280 7.46 25.15 24.60
C ASN A 280 7.17 23.95 25.50
N ILE A 281 6.20 24.08 26.42
CA ILE A 281 5.76 22.96 27.27
C ILE A 281 5.18 21.84 26.41
N PHE A 282 4.33 22.16 25.44
CA PHE A 282 3.77 21.20 24.49
C PHE A 282 4.87 20.47 23.72
N ALA A 283 5.86 21.20 23.18
CA ALA A 283 6.99 20.63 22.45
C ALA A 283 7.76 19.64 23.33
N THR A 284 8.14 20.02 24.55
CA THR A 284 8.86 19.15 25.49
C THR A 284 8.08 17.87 25.80
N ASN A 285 6.77 17.97 26.06
CA ASN A 285 5.95 16.81 26.34
C ASN A 285 5.86 15.86 25.13
N VAL A 286 5.70 16.39 23.91
CA VAL A 286 5.62 15.58 22.69
C VAL A 286 6.99 14.97 22.34
N GLU A 287 8.09 15.69 22.55
CA GLU A 287 9.45 15.15 22.41
C GLU A 287 9.66 13.96 23.36
N GLU A 288 9.18 14.03 24.61
CA GLU A 288 9.22 12.91 25.55
C GLU A 288 8.36 11.72 25.09
N GLU A 289 7.13 11.98 24.58
CA GLU A 289 6.22 10.95 24.08
C GLU A 289 6.80 10.13 22.90
N PHE A 290 7.62 10.78 22.05
CA PHE A 290 8.09 10.23 20.77
C PHE A 290 9.62 10.16 20.63
N HIS A 291 10.40 10.35 21.70
CA HIS A 291 11.87 10.44 21.66
C HIS A 291 12.57 9.24 20.97
N VAL A 292 11.95 8.05 20.99
CA VAL A 292 12.48 6.85 20.34
C VAL A 292 12.16 6.80 18.84
N THR A 293 10.96 7.22 18.49
CA THR A 293 10.43 7.04 17.12
C THR A 293 10.62 8.25 16.22
N GLU A 294 10.87 9.45 16.81
CA GLU A 294 10.98 10.72 16.09
C GLU A 294 12.22 11.51 16.54
N PRO A 295 13.45 11.01 16.28
CA PRO A 295 14.68 11.63 16.81
C PRO A 295 14.99 13.01 16.22
N ASP A 296 14.47 13.35 15.04
CA ASP A 296 14.75 14.59 14.31
C ASP A 296 13.59 15.59 14.35
N MET A 297 12.58 15.35 15.20
CA MET A 297 11.39 16.19 15.32
C MET A 297 11.75 17.62 15.73
N LYS A 298 11.14 18.60 15.09
CA LYS A 298 11.38 20.03 15.32
C LYS A 298 10.07 20.80 15.45
N PHE A 299 9.99 21.60 16.51
CA PHE A 299 8.89 22.52 16.80
C PHE A 299 9.32 23.95 16.57
N VAL A 300 8.57 24.68 15.75
CA VAL A 300 8.88 26.08 15.44
C VAL A 300 7.62 26.92 15.64
N LEU A 301 7.73 28.04 16.38
CA LEU A 301 6.69 29.04 16.55
C LEU A 301 7.25 30.42 16.19
N GLU A 302 6.70 31.00 15.14
CA GLU A 302 7.16 32.28 14.59
C GLU A 302 6.02 33.28 14.55
N SER A 303 6.35 34.59 14.51
CA SER A 303 5.36 35.61 14.20
C SER A 303 4.95 35.49 12.71
N SER A 304 3.69 35.72 12.43
CA SER A 304 3.15 35.74 11.07
C SER A 304 2.55 37.08 10.73
N ASN A 305 2.44 37.36 9.43
CA ASN A 305 1.76 38.57 8.95
C ASN A 305 0.26 38.48 9.22
N PRO A 306 -0.40 39.61 9.51
CA PRO A 306 -1.86 39.66 9.64
C PRO A 306 -2.56 39.22 8.35
N GLU A 307 -3.56 38.36 8.49
CA GLU A 307 -4.40 37.92 7.41
C GLU A 307 -5.86 37.76 7.87
N LYS A 308 -6.78 37.46 6.95
CA LYS A 308 -8.14 37.13 7.34
C LYS A 308 -8.19 35.79 8.03
N VAL A 309 -8.96 35.70 9.11
CA VAL A 309 -9.20 34.47 9.87
C VAL A 309 -10.53 33.82 9.46
N ILE A 310 -10.64 32.55 9.75
CA ILE A 310 -11.89 31.78 9.62
C ILE A 310 -12.85 32.28 10.73
N LYS A 311 -14.14 32.42 10.43
CA LYS A 311 -15.14 32.76 11.45
C LYS A 311 -15.03 31.84 12.65
N LYS A 312 -15.11 32.42 13.86
CA LYS A 312 -14.83 31.73 15.11
C LYS A 312 -15.61 30.43 15.29
N ASP A 313 -16.94 30.50 15.08
CA ASP A 313 -17.84 29.34 15.23
C ASP A 313 -17.48 28.18 14.29
N LYS A 314 -16.95 28.49 13.09
CA LYS A 314 -16.51 27.51 12.12
C LYS A 314 -15.16 26.88 12.50
N SER A 315 -14.19 27.70 12.90
CA SER A 315 -12.87 27.20 13.33
C SER A 315 -12.94 26.37 14.61
N GLU A 316 -13.77 26.77 15.58
CA GLU A 316 -14.00 25.98 16.81
C GLU A 316 -14.56 24.59 16.51
N LYS A 317 -15.62 24.51 15.69
CA LYS A 317 -16.21 23.24 15.27
C LYS A 317 -15.23 22.36 14.49
N PHE A 318 -14.42 22.96 13.60
CA PHE A 318 -13.39 22.26 12.87
C PHE A 318 -12.35 21.65 13.83
N ILE A 319 -11.81 22.44 14.77
CA ILE A 319 -10.81 21.97 15.74
C ILE A 319 -11.39 20.84 16.62
N LEU A 320 -12.64 20.98 17.08
CA LEU A 320 -13.34 19.94 17.84
C LEU A 320 -13.48 18.63 17.05
N ALA A 321 -13.92 18.70 15.78
CA ALA A 321 -14.04 17.55 14.92
C ALA A 321 -12.69 16.86 14.69
N MET A 322 -11.64 17.65 14.38
CA MET A 322 -10.30 17.14 14.18
C MET A 322 -9.69 16.48 15.43
N GLN A 323 -10.03 16.99 16.63
CA GLN A 323 -9.63 16.38 17.88
C GLN A 323 -10.35 15.08 18.14
N ALA A 324 -11.67 15.01 17.84
CA ALA A 324 -12.51 13.82 18.05
C ALA A 324 -12.17 12.66 17.08
N VAL A 325 -11.70 12.97 15.86
CA VAL A 325 -11.35 11.94 14.87
C VAL A 325 -10.17 11.10 15.35
N SER A 326 -10.39 9.79 15.45
CA SER A 326 -9.37 8.81 15.84
C SER A 326 -8.23 8.74 14.82
N ASN A 327 -7.02 8.42 15.28
CA ASN A 327 -5.85 8.21 14.44
C ASN A 327 -4.98 7.08 15.01
N GLY A 328 -4.32 6.33 14.14
CA GLY A 328 -3.46 5.22 14.53
C GLY A 328 -4.23 3.89 14.61
N VAL A 329 -3.69 2.96 15.38
CA VAL A 329 -4.27 1.62 15.59
C VAL A 329 -5.49 1.72 16.50
N LEU A 330 -6.58 1.07 16.07
CA LEU A 330 -7.82 1.01 16.86
C LEU A 330 -8.14 -0.41 17.36
N ALA A 331 -7.73 -1.42 16.58
CA ALA A 331 -7.85 -2.82 16.99
C ALA A 331 -6.68 -3.63 16.44
N MET A 332 -6.30 -4.67 17.19
CA MET A 332 -5.35 -5.71 16.76
C MET A 332 -6.14 -6.97 16.39
N CYS A 333 -5.59 -7.79 15.51
CA CYS A 333 -6.20 -9.06 15.13
C CYS A 333 -6.37 -9.97 16.36
N GLN A 334 -7.48 -10.70 16.39
CA GLN A 334 -7.82 -11.60 17.51
C GLN A 334 -7.33 -13.03 17.29
N ASP A 335 -7.05 -13.41 16.03
CA ASP A 335 -6.52 -14.72 15.72
C ASP A 335 -5.07 -14.84 16.19
N LYS A 336 -4.73 -15.96 16.84
CA LYS A 336 -3.39 -16.17 17.41
C LYS A 336 -2.27 -16.15 16.37
N THR A 337 -2.54 -16.55 15.15
CA THR A 337 -1.58 -16.53 14.05
C THR A 337 -1.21 -15.09 13.65
N LEU A 338 -2.18 -14.16 13.78
CA LEU A 338 -2.06 -12.76 13.36
C LEU A 338 -2.20 -11.76 14.53
N GLU A 339 -2.13 -12.20 15.81
CA GLU A 339 -2.37 -11.33 16.98
C GLU A 339 -1.44 -10.11 17.06
N TRP A 340 -0.29 -10.16 16.42
CA TRP A 340 0.67 -9.06 16.29
C TRP A 340 0.28 -8.05 15.19
N MET A 341 -0.63 -8.41 14.29
CA MET A 341 -1.05 -7.60 13.15
C MET A 341 -2.15 -6.61 13.56
N VAL A 342 -2.12 -5.43 12.96
CA VAL A 342 -3.21 -4.46 13.08
C VAL A 342 -4.45 -5.00 12.35
N GLU A 343 -5.59 -5.02 13.04
CA GLU A 343 -6.89 -5.32 12.44
C GLU A 343 -7.46 -4.05 11.79
N THR A 344 -7.61 -2.97 12.59
CA THR A 344 -8.30 -1.74 12.18
C THR A 344 -7.47 -0.51 12.54
N SER A 345 -7.31 0.40 11.61
CA SER A 345 -6.61 1.66 11.81
C SER A 345 -7.25 2.81 11.02
N ASN A 346 -6.90 4.03 11.42
CA ASN A 346 -7.16 5.25 10.65
C ASN A 346 -5.92 6.13 10.63
N ASN A 347 -5.61 6.70 9.46
CA ASN A 347 -4.60 7.73 9.30
C ASN A 347 -5.28 9.05 8.90
N VAL A 348 -5.13 10.08 9.73
CA VAL A 348 -5.50 11.46 9.34
C VAL A 348 -4.38 11.98 8.45
N ALA A 349 -4.57 11.85 7.13
CA ALA A 349 -3.49 11.93 6.14
C ALA A 349 -3.12 13.34 5.71
N SER A 350 -4.12 14.20 5.54
CA SER A 350 -3.85 15.58 5.12
C SER A 350 -4.93 16.57 5.55
N VAL A 351 -4.51 17.83 5.70
CA VAL A 351 -5.37 18.99 5.90
C VAL A 351 -4.87 20.11 4.99
N ASN A 352 -5.74 20.63 4.15
CA ASN A 352 -5.40 21.70 3.21
C ASN A 352 -6.44 22.82 3.27
N THR A 353 -5.99 24.03 3.56
CA THR A 353 -6.83 25.23 3.61
C THR A 353 -6.75 26.01 2.29
N SER A 354 -7.90 26.29 1.69
CA SER A 354 -8.07 27.23 0.60
C SER A 354 -8.70 28.57 1.08
N ASP A 355 -9.19 29.37 0.17
CA ASP A 355 -9.79 30.67 0.51
C ASP A 355 -11.07 30.54 1.34
N ASN A 356 -11.88 29.52 1.08
CA ASN A 356 -13.24 29.37 1.64
C ASN A 356 -13.54 27.96 2.18
N GLU A 357 -12.56 27.07 2.21
CA GLU A 357 -12.74 25.72 2.73
C GLU A 357 -11.46 25.12 3.29
N ILE A 358 -11.62 24.16 4.21
CA ILE A 358 -10.58 23.22 4.62
C ILE A 358 -11.01 21.84 4.17
N VAL A 359 -10.12 21.16 3.42
CA VAL A 359 -10.29 19.77 3.01
C VAL A 359 -9.41 18.87 3.87
N VAL A 360 -10.02 17.87 4.48
CA VAL A 360 -9.36 16.84 5.29
C VAL A 360 -9.50 15.50 4.59
N VAL A 361 -8.41 14.76 4.47
CA VAL A 361 -8.43 13.39 3.96
C VAL A 361 -7.97 12.44 5.06
N THR A 362 -8.73 11.36 5.27
CA THR A 362 -8.37 10.27 6.18
C THR A 362 -8.43 8.94 5.43
N SER A 363 -7.56 7.99 5.81
CA SER A 363 -7.48 6.67 5.20
C SER A 363 -7.73 5.61 6.28
N GLN A 364 -8.82 4.86 6.14
CA GLN A 364 -9.23 3.77 7.01
C GLN A 364 -8.79 2.45 6.43
N ARG A 365 -8.30 1.53 7.26
CA ARG A 365 -7.94 0.17 6.88
C ARG A 365 -8.46 -0.84 7.89
N SER A 366 -8.90 -1.99 7.40
CA SER A 366 -9.23 -3.14 8.26
C SER A 366 -9.21 -4.43 7.44
N ASN A 367 -8.76 -5.55 8.04
CA ASN A 367 -8.95 -6.88 7.45
C ASN A 367 -10.33 -7.50 7.81
N VAL A 368 -11.19 -6.74 8.54
CA VAL A 368 -12.57 -7.07 8.85
C VAL A 368 -13.49 -6.01 8.27
N MET A 369 -14.18 -6.31 7.17
CA MET A 369 -14.98 -5.32 6.41
C MET A 369 -16.05 -4.62 7.25
N SER A 370 -16.71 -5.32 8.18
CA SER A 370 -17.69 -4.70 9.07
C SER A 370 -17.06 -3.66 10.04
N ASN A 371 -15.81 -3.89 10.47
CA ASN A 371 -15.06 -2.94 11.30
C ASN A 371 -14.53 -1.76 10.46
N LEU A 372 -14.12 -2.00 9.21
CA LEU A 372 -13.79 -0.93 8.25
C LEU A 372 -15.00 0.01 8.11
N GLN A 373 -16.19 -0.53 7.84
CA GLN A 373 -17.42 0.24 7.71
C GLN A 373 -17.77 1.00 8.99
N ASN A 374 -17.65 0.35 10.16
CA ASN A 374 -17.92 0.99 11.45
C ASN A 374 -16.95 2.15 11.72
N MET A 375 -15.66 1.97 11.45
CA MET A 375 -14.65 3.02 11.57
C MET A 375 -14.94 4.18 10.64
N THR A 376 -15.21 3.90 9.37
CA THR A 376 -15.58 4.92 8.37
C THR A 376 -16.81 5.71 8.83
N ASN A 377 -17.84 5.05 9.34
CA ASN A 377 -19.02 5.70 9.87
C ASN A 377 -18.72 6.58 11.11
N THR A 378 -17.81 6.14 11.98
CA THR A 378 -17.38 6.91 13.16
C THR A 378 -16.67 8.20 12.73
N ILE A 379 -15.73 8.10 11.78
CA ILE A 379 -15.01 9.24 11.19
C ILE A 379 -16.00 10.21 10.51
N LYS A 380 -16.88 9.66 9.68
CA LYS A 380 -17.94 10.44 9.02
C LYS A 380 -18.82 11.19 10.01
N ALA A 381 -19.25 10.52 11.08
CA ALA A 381 -20.08 11.15 12.11
C ALA A 381 -19.36 12.31 12.82
N ALA A 382 -18.07 12.15 13.16
CA ALA A 382 -17.28 13.21 13.78
C ALA A 382 -17.15 14.44 12.86
N PHE A 383 -16.89 14.26 11.57
CA PHE A 383 -16.81 15.35 10.61
C PHE A 383 -18.17 16.03 10.37
N LEU A 384 -19.26 15.26 10.27
CA LEU A 384 -20.63 15.81 10.14
C LEU A 384 -21.01 16.65 11.36
N LEU A 385 -20.68 16.22 12.58
CA LEU A 385 -20.88 17.01 13.81
C LEU A 385 -20.09 18.32 13.79
N GLY A 386 -18.91 18.31 13.16
CA GLY A 386 -18.12 19.53 12.92
C GLY A 386 -18.65 20.43 11.80
N GLY A 387 -19.70 20.00 11.09
CA GLY A 387 -20.34 20.76 10.00
C GLY A 387 -19.67 20.61 8.64
N ALA A 388 -18.93 19.53 8.40
CA ALA A 388 -18.33 19.22 7.11
C ALA A 388 -19.34 18.56 6.15
N GLU A 389 -19.12 18.74 4.86
CA GLU A 389 -19.63 17.86 3.81
C GLU A 389 -18.67 16.66 3.72
N VAL A 390 -19.17 15.42 3.72
CA VAL A 390 -18.34 14.22 3.79
C VAL A 390 -18.61 13.29 2.63
N VAL A 391 -17.54 12.94 1.91
CA VAL A 391 -17.55 11.94 0.83
C VAL A 391 -16.66 10.78 1.25
N VAL A 392 -17.16 9.56 1.10
CA VAL A 392 -16.41 8.32 1.28
C VAL A 392 -16.28 7.68 -0.10
N ASN A 393 -15.08 7.28 -0.49
CA ASN A 393 -14.87 6.57 -1.76
C ASN A 393 -15.30 5.09 -1.67
N ASP A 394 -15.37 4.41 -2.81
CA ASP A 394 -15.78 3.00 -2.86
C ASP A 394 -14.80 2.07 -2.12
N GLY A 395 -13.52 2.40 -2.10
CA GLY A 395 -12.49 1.61 -1.43
C GLY A 395 -12.16 0.30 -2.15
N TYR A 396 -11.52 -0.61 -1.42
CA TYR A 396 -11.21 -1.97 -1.86
C TYR A 396 -11.41 -2.95 -0.71
N PRO A 397 -11.79 -4.22 -1.01
CA PRO A 397 -12.11 -5.20 0.01
C PRO A 397 -10.87 -5.80 0.68
N ALA A 398 -11.06 -6.38 1.86
CA ALA A 398 -10.06 -7.14 2.59
C ALA A 398 -10.00 -8.59 2.09
N TRP A 399 -8.83 -9.20 2.19
CA TRP A 399 -8.68 -10.64 2.16
C TRP A 399 -8.60 -11.19 3.59
N LYS A 400 -9.66 -11.83 4.02
CA LYS A 400 -9.73 -12.43 5.35
C LYS A 400 -9.00 -13.78 5.36
N MET A 401 -8.18 -14.01 6.40
CA MET A 401 -7.53 -15.30 6.63
C MET A 401 -8.56 -16.45 6.68
N ASN A 402 -8.24 -17.54 5.95
CA ASN A 402 -8.96 -18.81 6.04
C ASN A 402 -8.27 -19.73 7.07
N PRO A 403 -8.86 -19.98 8.26
CA PRO A 403 -8.22 -20.81 9.29
C PRO A 403 -8.13 -22.30 8.91
N ASN A 404 -8.79 -22.73 7.84
CA ASN A 404 -8.80 -24.09 7.32
C ASN A 404 -8.18 -24.16 5.92
N SER A 405 -7.24 -23.29 5.59
CA SER A 405 -6.57 -23.25 4.29
C SER A 405 -5.68 -24.47 4.09
N LYS A 406 -6.06 -25.31 3.14
CA LYS A 406 -5.23 -26.45 2.70
C LYS A 406 -4.00 -25.97 1.94
N LEU A 407 -4.13 -24.88 1.18
CA LEU A 407 -3.02 -24.32 0.43
C LEU A 407 -1.95 -23.75 1.37
N THR A 408 -2.35 -23.06 2.43
CA THR A 408 -1.40 -22.57 3.46
C THR A 408 -0.62 -23.73 4.09
N ASP A 409 -1.30 -24.82 4.46
CA ASP A 409 -0.64 -26.01 5.01
C ASP A 409 0.39 -26.60 4.03
N ILE A 410 0.02 -26.76 2.75
CA ILE A 410 0.91 -27.25 1.69
C ILE A 410 2.13 -26.34 1.55
N VAL A 411 1.93 -25.03 1.47
CA VAL A 411 3.00 -24.06 1.28
C VAL A 411 3.97 -24.06 2.47
N VAL A 412 3.46 -24.10 3.68
CA VAL A 412 4.28 -24.16 4.90
C VAL A 412 5.06 -25.48 4.98
N GLU A 413 4.42 -26.63 4.75
CA GLU A 413 5.06 -27.95 4.84
C GLU A 413 6.13 -28.13 3.77
N THR A 414 5.88 -27.70 2.54
CA THR A 414 6.84 -27.78 1.44
C THR A 414 8.05 -26.88 1.67
N TYR A 415 7.84 -25.67 2.22
CA TYR A 415 8.94 -24.78 2.59
C TYR A 415 9.84 -25.41 3.67
N LYS A 416 9.25 -25.95 4.74
CA LYS A 416 9.98 -26.65 5.81
C LYS A 416 10.77 -27.83 5.28
N LYS A 417 10.15 -28.64 4.42
CA LYS A 417 10.76 -29.82 3.80
C LYS A 417 11.99 -29.45 2.97
N LEU A 418 11.91 -28.40 2.16
CA LEU A 418 12.98 -28.00 1.25
C LEU A 418 14.13 -27.29 1.95
N PHE A 419 13.83 -26.40 2.88
CA PHE A 419 14.82 -25.46 3.43
C PHE A 419 15.17 -25.72 4.89
N ASN A 420 14.50 -26.66 5.55
CA ASN A 420 14.66 -26.96 6.97
C ASN A 420 14.54 -25.69 7.85
N LYS A 421 13.62 -24.79 7.47
CA LYS A 421 13.30 -23.53 8.12
C LYS A 421 11.79 -23.38 8.25
N GLU A 422 11.35 -22.70 9.29
CA GLU A 422 9.96 -22.29 9.45
C GLU A 422 9.73 -20.99 8.66
N PRO A 423 8.79 -20.95 7.69
CA PRO A 423 8.42 -19.69 7.06
C PRO A 423 7.58 -18.85 8.03
N LYS A 424 7.55 -17.54 7.86
CA LYS A 424 6.65 -16.67 8.60
C LYS A 424 5.29 -16.63 7.90
N VAL A 425 4.25 -17.11 8.58
CA VAL A 425 2.87 -16.97 8.11
C VAL A 425 2.33 -15.67 8.67
N ILE A 426 2.01 -14.73 7.81
CA ILE A 426 1.69 -13.35 8.16
C ILE A 426 0.50 -12.79 7.37
N GLY A 427 0.00 -11.66 7.82
CA GLY A 427 -0.90 -10.80 7.05
C GLY A 427 -0.28 -9.43 6.86
N ILE A 428 -0.76 -8.68 5.88
CA ILE A 428 -0.34 -7.31 5.62
C ILE A 428 -1.46 -6.31 5.90
N HIS A 429 -1.12 -5.19 6.53
CA HIS A 429 -2.10 -4.12 6.78
C HIS A 429 -2.12 -3.09 5.61
N ALA A 430 -1.91 -3.60 4.40
CA ALA A 430 -2.04 -2.93 3.11
C ALA A 430 -2.99 -3.72 2.20
N GLY A 431 -3.33 -3.20 1.02
CA GLY A 431 -4.15 -3.91 0.04
C GLY A 431 -3.29 -4.86 -0.80
N LEU A 432 -3.91 -5.96 -1.25
CA LEU A 432 -3.41 -6.86 -2.31
C LEU A 432 -4.59 -7.19 -3.22
N GLU A 433 -4.34 -7.57 -4.47
CA GLU A 433 -5.38 -8.04 -5.39
C GLU A 433 -6.18 -9.23 -4.84
N CYS A 434 -5.55 -10.03 -3.96
CA CYS A 434 -6.22 -11.11 -3.21
C CYS A 434 -7.48 -10.65 -2.46
N GLY A 435 -7.56 -9.39 -2.03
CA GLY A 435 -8.78 -8.80 -1.46
C GLY A 435 -9.93 -8.82 -2.46
N LEU A 436 -9.69 -8.36 -3.68
CA LEU A 436 -10.68 -8.35 -4.77
C LEU A 436 -11.04 -9.75 -5.23
N PHE A 437 -10.06 -10.65 -5.31
CA PHE A 437 -10.33 -12.05 -5.65
C PHE A 437 -11.16 -12.74 -4.58
N SER A 438 -10.94 -12.47 -3.29
CA SER A 438 -11.73 -13.05 -2.19
C SER A 438 -13.20 -12.64 -2.24
N GLU A 439 -13.51 -11.44 -2.75
CA GLU A 439 -14.88 -10.97 -2.94
C GLU A 439 -15.55 -11.62 -4.15
N LYS A 440 -14.83 -11.69 -5.29
CA LYS A 440 -15.35 -12.24 -6.56
C LYS A 440 -15.43 -13.76 -6.58
N TYR A 441 -14.45 -14.41 -5.94
CA TYR A 441 -14.30 -15.87 -5.92
C TYR A 441 -14.19 -16.34 -4.46
N PRO A 442 -15.29 -16.29 -3.67
CA PRO A 442 -15.24 -16.56 -2.21
C PRO A 442 -14.88 -18.01 -1.86
N TYR A 443 -14.78 -18.90 -2.85
CA TYR A 443 -14.32 -20.28 -2.70
C TYR A 443 -12.82 -20.46 -2.84
N LEU A 444 -12.08 -19.45 -3.29
CA LEU A 444 -10.64 -19.54 -3.50
C LEU A 444 -9.89 -19.68 -2.17
N ASP A 445 -9.01 -20.66 -2.12
CA ASP A 445 -7.99 -20.79 -1.10
C ASP A 445 -6.70 -20.15 -1.60
N MET A 446 -6.22 -19.11 -0.92
CA MET A 446 -5.18 -18.22 -1.45
C MET A 446 -4.01 -18.07 -0.49
N VAL A 447 -2.81 -17.91 -1.07
CA VAL A 447 -1.59 -17.45 -0.40
C VAL A 447 -0.86 -16.46 -1.31
N SER A 448 -0.03 -15.58 -0.71
CA SER A 448 0.90 -14.74 -1.47
C SER A 448 2.31 -14.90 -0.93
N PHE A 449 3.29 -15.06 -1.81
CA PHE A 449 4.72 -15.07 -1.48
C PHE A 449 5.56 -14.73 -2.71
N GLY A 450 6.79 -14.27 -2.50
CA GLY A 450 7.67 -13.86 -3.60
C GLY A 450 9.13 -13.81 -3.20
N PRO A 451 10.03 -13.45 -4.14
CA PRO A 451 11.44 -13.23 -3.86
C PRO A 451 11.66 -11.90 -3.15
N THR A 452 12.87 -11.68 -2.63
CA THR A 452 13.20 -10.46 -1.92
C THR A 452 13.45 -9.29 -2.87
N LEU A 453 12.61 -8.27 -2.77
CA LEU A 453 12.70 -6.97 -3.42
C LEU A 453 13.03 -5.88 -2.41
N ARG A 454 13.66 -4.82 -2.83
CA ARG A 454 13.88 -3.61 -2.01
C ARG A 454 13.87 -2.38 -2.88
N GLY A 455 13.34 -1.30 -2.29
CA GLY A 455 13.27 -0.01 -2.97
C GLY A 455 12.29 0.03 -4.14
N VAL A 456 11.27 -0.83 -4.11
CA VAL A 456 10.17 -0.84 -5.11
C VAL A 456 9.59 0.56 -5.29
N HIS A 457 9.00 0.82 -6.44
CA HIS A 457 8.44 2.13 -6.83
C HIS A 457 9.46 3.28 -6.82
N SER A 458 10.76 2.95 -6.94
CA SER A 458 11.82 3.96 -7.02
C SER A 458 12.97 3.49 -7.91
N PRO A 459 13.86 4.41 -8.37
CA PRO A 459 15.07 4.03 -9.12
C PRO A 459 16.09 3.20 -8.31
N ASP A 460 15.87 3.00 -7.02
CA ASP A 460 16.66 2.12 -6.14
C ASP A 460 16.12 0.68 -6.10
N GLU A 461 15.10 0.36 -6.87
CA GLU A 461 14.50 -0.97 -6.95
C GLU A 461 15.55 -2.02 -7.34
N ARG A 462 15.56 -3.11 -6.56
CA ARG A 462 16.50 -4.22 -6.73
C ARG A 462 15.93 -5.54 -6.28
N LEU A 463 16.28 -6.59 -7.02
CA LEU A 463 15.86 -7.97 -6.77
C LEU A 463 17.07 -8.78 -6.25
N LEU A 464 16.90 -9.46 -5.11
CA LEU A 464 17.93 -10.33 -4.53
C LEU A 464 17.95 -11.68 -5.28
N ILE A 465 18.92 -11.86 -6.16
CA ILE A 465 19.03 -12.97 -7.12
C ILE A 465 18.88 -14.35 -6.44
N PRO A 466 19.57 -14.68 -5.32
CA PRO A 466 19.46 -16.02 -4.71
C PRO A 466 18.04 -16.40 -4.28
N THR A 467 17.20 -15.42 -3.93
CA THR A 467 15.83 -15.67 -3.45
C THR A 467 14.88 -16.13 -4.56
N VAL A 468 15.16 -15.77 -5.80
CA VAL A 468 14.42 -16.26 -6.98
C VAL A 468 14.53 -17.78 -7.12
N GLN A 469 15.73 -18.35 -6.89
CA GLN A 469 15.90 -19.80 -6.92
C GLN A 469 15.16 -20.49 -5.78
N ILE A 470 15.11 -19.86 -4.60
CA ILE A 470 14.38 -20.39 -3.44
C ILE A 470 12.89 -20.45 -3.76
N VAL A 471 12.32 -19.33 -4.21
CA VAL A 471 10.89 -19.23 -4.58
C VAL A 471 10.55 -20.20 -5.72
N TRP A 472 11.38 -20.29 -6.74
CA TRP A 472 11.22 -21.26 -7.83
C TRP A 472 11.14 -22.70 -7.33
N ASN A 473 12.11 -23.15 -6.54
CA ASN A 473 12.14 -24.50 -6.00
C ASN A 473 10.92 -24.78 -5.11
N HIS A 474 10.52 -23.80 -4.31
CA HIS A 474 9.34 -23.89 -3.46
C HIS A 474 8.06 -24.04 -4.29
N LEU A 475 7.88 -23.20 -5.31
CA LEU A 475 6.71 -23.27 -6.18
C LEU A 475 6.61 -24.61 -6.92
N LEU A 476 7.74 -25.15 -7.42
CA LEU A 476 7.74 -26.46 -8.06
C LEU A 476 7.31 -27.59 -7.10
N GLU A 477 7.70 -27.54 -5.83
CA GLU A 477 7.28 -28.52 -4.85
C GLU A 477 5.79 -28.36 -4.47
N ILE A 478 5.29 -27.11 -4.41
CA ILE A 478 3.86 -26.83 -4.23
C ILE A 478 3.03 -27.45 -5.38
N LEU A 479 3.43 -27.22 -6.64
CA LEU A 479 2.72 -27.75 -7.82
C LEU A 479 2.60 -29.28 -7.78
N LYS A 480 3.64 -29.99 -7.31
CA LYS A 480 3.61 -31.44 -7.11
C LYS A 480 2.70 -31.88 -5.96
N SER A 481 2.51 -31.01 -4.96
CA SER A 481 1.79 -31.29 -3.71
C SER A 481 0.31 -30.92 -3.76
N VAL A 482 -0.16 -30.27 -4.84
CA VAL A 482 -1.58 -29.94 -5.04
C VAL A 482 -2.43 -31.22 -4.86
N PRO A 483 -3.52 -31.19 -4.06
CA PRO A 483 -4.32 -32.38 -3.75
C PRO A 483 -5.04 -32.94 -4.98
N LYS A 484 -5.43 -34.22 -4.89
CA LYS A 484 -6.32 -34.84 -5.87
C LYS A 484 -7.75 -34.34 -5.68
N LYS A 485 -8.48 -34.22 -6.79
CA LYS A 485 -9.92 -33.90 -6.80
C LYS A 485 -10.73 -34.94 -6.04
#